data_ebd341bc45e670b7684054d0ec663c11
#
_entry.id   ebd341bc45e670b7684054d0ec663c11
#
_cell.length_a   1.000
_cell.length_b   1.000
_cell.length_c   1.000
_cell.angle_alpha   90.00
_cell.angle_beta   90.00
_cell.angle_gamma   90.00
#
_symmetry.space_group_name_H-M   'P 1'
#
loop_
_entity.id
_entity.type
_entity.pdbx_description
1 polymer ?
#
loop_
_entity_poly.entity_id
_entity_poly.type
_entity_poly.pdbx_seq_one_letter_code
_entity_poly.pdbx_strand_id
1 'polypeptide(L)'
;MYFKNNRTALIFLLAMLVVAPIKAQVVFGDAAKFNDGWLFRLTDDSAIVRTDYDDSEWRKLSLPHDWSIEGQLSPTLASCTGYLPGGIGWYRKHFKVEDNATRHYI
;
A
#
# COMPACT_ATOMS: atom_id res chain seq x y z
N MET A 1 58.23 1.97 34.23
CA MET A 1 57.46 1.89 32.96
C MET A 1 56.21 1.12 33.27
N TYR A 2 55.06 1.80 33.49
CA TYR A 2 53.80 1.14 33.86
C TYR A 2 53.06 0.75 32.58
N PHE A 3 52.95 -0.53 32.29
CA PHE A 3 51.98 -1.06 31.34
C PHE A 3 50.62 -1.05 32.00
N LYS A 4 49.90 0.04 31.88
CA LYS A 4 48.53 0.15 32.33
C LYS A 4 47.64 -0.73 31.41
N ASN A 5 46.98 -1.69 32.02
CA ASN A 5 46.15 -2.70 31.42
C ASN A 5 45.19 -2.14 30.36
N ASN A 6 45.50 -2.34 29.06
CA ASN A 6 44.63 -1.98 27.95
C ASN A 6 43.35 -2.86 27.87
N ARG A 7 43.22 -3.85 28.78
CA ARG A 7 42.04 -4.74 28.80
C ARG A 7 40.76 -4.00 29.17
N THR A 8 40.82 -3.04 30.10
CA THR A 8 39.68 -2.20 30.51
C THR A 8 39.23 -1.28 29.36
N ALA A 9 40.17 -0.66 28.66
CA ALA A 9 39.86 0.21 27.53
C ALA A 9 39.26 -0.61 26.34
N LEU A 10 39.74 -1.82 26.13
CA LEU A 10 39.20 -2.71 25.12
C LEU A 10 37.76 -3.18 25.42
N ILE A 11 37.47 -3.43 26.70
CA ILE A 11 36.12 -3.82 27.16
C ILE A 11 35.15 -2.64 27.01
N PHE A 12 35.56 -1.40 27.32
CA PHE A 12 34.73 -0.21 27.08
C PHE A 12 34.51 0.06 25.60
N LEU A 13 35.51 -0.15 24.77
CA LEU A 13 35.35 -0.01 23.30
C LEU A 13 34.41 -1.05 22.73
N LEU A 14 34.50 -2.29 23.20
CA LEU A 14 33.60 -3.38 22.79
C LEU A 14 32.17 -3.16 23.27
N ALA A 15 31.99 -2.63 24.49
CA ALA A 15 30.68 -2.28 25.05
C ALA A 15 30.03 -1.11 24.28
N MET A 16 30.80 -0.16 23.80
CA MET A 16 30.28 0.93 22.96
C MET A 16 29.81 0.46 21.57
N LEU A 17 30.39 -0.60 21.02
CA LEU A 17 29.96 -1.17 19.75
C LEU A 17 28.60 -1.88 19.83
N VAL A 18 28.21 -2.35 21.01
CA VAL A 18 26.96 -3.12 21.23
C VAL A 18 25.73 -2.20 21.39
N VAL A 19 25.94 -0.92 21.64
CA VAL A 19 24.85 0.05 21.93
C VAL A 19 24.47 0.89 20.70
N ALA A 20 25.00 0.59 19.51
CA ALA A 20 24.49 1.23 18.31
C ALA A 20 23.04 0.75 18.09
N PRO A 21 22.02 1.64 18.17
CA PRO A 21 20.66 1.22 17.87
C PRO A 21 20.60 0.84 16.40
N ILE A 22 20.53 -0.44 16.12
CA ILE A 22 20.22 -0.95 14.79
C ILE A 22 18.77 -0.57 14.53
N LYS A 23 18.54 0.61 13.99
CA LYS A 23 17.25 0.98 13.44
C LYS A 23 17.09 0.28 12.10
N ALA A 24 16.67 -0.97 12.12
CA ALA A 24 16.12 -1.62 10.93
C ALA A 24 14.77 -0.97 10.67
N GLN A 25 14.76 0.17 10.02
CA GLN A 25 13.54 0.82 9.57
C GLN A 25 13.21 0.23 8.21
N VAL A 26 12.26 -0.70 8.17
CA VAL A 26 11.62 -1.10 6.93
C VAL A 26 10.78 0.09 6.50
N VAL A 27 11.30 0.91 5.61
CA VAL A 27 10.53 2.00 4.99
C VAL A 27 9.70 1.37 3.88
N PHE A 28 8.47 1.01 4.20
CA PHE A 28 7.45 0.87 3.15
C PHE A 28 7.23 2.28 2.61
N GLY A 29 7.30 2.45 1.28
CA GLY A 29 7.10 3.75 0.65
C GLY A 29 5.79 4.41 1.11
N ASP A 30 5.67 5.69 0.90
CA ASP A 30 4.51 6.48 1.32
C ASP A 30 3.23 5.97 0.63
N ALA A 31 2.50 5.11 1.32
CA ALA A 31 1.23 4.53 0.83
C ALA A 31 0.17 5.62 0.53
N ALA A 32 0.26 6.79 1.18
CA ALA A 32 -0.65 7.89 0.94
C ALA A 32 -0.57 8.42 -0.49
N LYS A 33 0.60 8.41 -1.11
CA LYS A 33 0.78 8.83 -2.51
C LYS A 33 0.16 7.88 -3.53
N PHE A 34 -0.06 6.63 -3.17
CA PHE A 34 -0.65 5.65 -4.06
C PHE A 34 -2.18 5.58 -3.97
N ASN A 35 -2.77 6.18 -2.95
CA ASN A 35 -4.21 6.15 -2.71
C ASN A 35 -5.01 7.08 -3.62
N ASP A 36 -4.42 8.13 -4.14
CA ASP A 36 -5.10 9.11 -4.98
C ASP A 36 -5.10 8.75 -6.46
N GLY A 37 -6.07 9.27 -7.20
CA GLY A 37 -6.13 9.17 -8.66
C GLY A 37 -6.48 7.78 -9.18
N TRP A 38 -7.22 7.00 -8.43
CA TRP A 38 -7.82 5.78 -8.91
C TRP A 38 -9.04 6.07 -9.76
N LEU A 39 -9.28 5.21 -10.73
CA LEU A 39 -10.47 5.17 -11.57
C LEU A 39 -11.36 4.03 -11.13
N PHE A 40 -12.65 4.26 -11.04
CA PHE A 40 -13.63 3.29 -10.58
C PHE A 40 -14.78 3.14 -11.57
N ARG A 41 -15.20 1.90 -11.81
CA ARG A 41 -16.40 1.57 -12.57
C ARG A 41 -17.07 0.32 -12.00
N LEU A 42 -18.39 0.39 -11.85
CA LEU A 42 -19.22 -0.74 -11.47
C LEU A 42 -19.75 -1.39 -12.76
N THR A 43 -19.25 -2.59 -13.06
CA THR A 43 -19.67 -3.36 -14.27
C THR A 43 -19.16 -4.80 -14.15
N ASP A 44 -19.84 -5.72 -14.82
CA ASP A 44 -19.46 -7.12 -15.00
C ASP A 44 -18.82 -7.40 -16.37
N ASP A 45 -18.54 -6.36 -17.16
CA ASP A 45 -17.86 -6.48 -18.45
C ASP A 45 -16.44 -7.00 -18.28
N SER A 46 -16.19 -8.24 -18.75
CA SER A 46 -14.87 -8.87 -18.65
C SER A 46 -13.80 -8.26 -19.59
N ALA A 47 -14.21 -7.51 -20.62
CA ALA A 47 -13.28 -6.83 -21.51
C ALA A 47 -12.48 -5.73 -20.81
N ILE A 48 -12.93 -5.31 -19.64
CA ILE A 48 -12.33 -4.27 -18.81
C ILE A 48 -10.90 -4.62 -18.33
N VAL A 49 -10.50 -5.90 -18.31
CA VAL A 49 -9.15 -6.34 -17.95
C VAL A 49 -8.08 -5.92 -18.96
N ARG A 50 -8.48 -5.54 -20.15
CA ARG A 50 -7.54 -5.14 -21.20
C ARG A 50 -6.90 -3.79 -20.86
N THR A 51 -5.63 -3.68 -21.14
CA THR A 51 -4.86 -2.44 -20.91
C THR A 51 -5.24 -1.29 -21.85
N ASP A 52 -5.81 -1.63 -23.01
CA ASP A 52 -6.30 -0.70 -24.04
C ASP A 52 -7.80 -0.37 -23.90
N TYR A 53 -8.45 -0.84 -22.83
CA TYR A 53 -9.84 -0.50 -22.56
C TYR A 53 -9.98 0.98 -22.24
N ASP A 54 -10.94 1.67 -22.87
CA ASP A 54 -11.18 3.09 -22.63
C ASP A 54 -11.77 3.31 -21.23
N ASP A 55 -11.01 3.98 -20.37
CA ASP A 55 -11.38 4.32 -19.01
C ASP A 55 -11.59 5.84 -18.79
N SER A 56 -11.71 6.61 -19.88
CA SER A 56 -11.89 8.06 -19.84
C SER A 56 -13.13 8.52 -19.07
N GLU A 57 -14.19 7.72 -19.11
CA GLU A 57 -15.47 7.99 -18.44
C GLU A 57 -15.56 7.39 -17.03
N TRP A 58 -14.45 6.81 -16.52
CA TRP A 58 -14.48 6.25 -15.19
C TRP A 58 -14.45 7.32 -14.10
N ARG A 59 -15.12 7.04 -13.00
CA ARG A 59 -15.13 7.94 -11.86
C ARG A 59 -13.77 8.00 -11.17
N LYS A 60 -13.21 9.19 -10.98
CA LYS A 60 -11.99 9.39 -10.21
C LYS A 60 -12.31 9.43 -8.71
N LEU A 61 -11.48 8.73 -7.94
CA LEU A 61 -11.60 8.68 -6.49
C LEU A 61 -10.25 8.39 -5.82
N SER A 62 -10.27 8.46 -4.50
CA SER A 62 -9.13 8.07 -3.65
C SER A 62 -9.50 6.86 -2.79
N LEU A 63 -8.51 6.01 -2.51
CA LEU A 63 -8.67 4.88 -1.59
C LEU A 63 -8.39 5.31 -0.14
N PRO A 64 -9.00 4.66 0.86
CA PRO A 64 -9.95 3.54 0.75
C PRO A 64 -11.32 3.96 0.23
N HIS A 65 -11.96 3.10 -0.54
CA HIS A 65 -13.30 3.32 -1.09
C HIS A 65 -14.10 2.02 -1.04
N ASP A 66 -15.34 2.11 -0.62
CA ASP A 66 -16.31 1.02 -0.65
C ASP A 66 -17.57 1.50 -1.39
N TRP A 67 -17.73 1.03 -2.62
CA TRP A 67 -18.86 1.44 -3.46
C TRP A 67 -20.20 0.91 -2.97
N SER A 68 -20.22 -0.20 -2.21
CA SER A 68 -21.47 -0.81 -1.75
C SER A 68 -22.21 0.08 -0.76
N ILE A 69 -21.48 0.84 0.08
CA ILE A 69 -22.07 1.77 1.04
C ILE A 69 -22.71 3.02 0.40
N GLU A 70 -22.41 3.27 -0.88
CA GLU A 70 -23.04 4.35 -1.63
C GLU A 70 -24.42 3.96 -2.16
N GLY A 71 -24.70 2.65 -2.18
CA GLY A 71 -25.98 2.12 -2.60
C GLY A 71 -27.07 2.23 -1.55
N GLN A 72 -28.32 2.09 -1.99
CA GLN A 72 -29.45 2.08 -1.08
C GLN A 72 -29.64 0.71 -0.44
N LEU A 73 -29.86 0.68 0.86
CA LEU A 73 -30.27 -0.51 1.57
C LEU A 73 -31.64 -1.00 1.04
N SER A 74 -31.76 -2.30 0.82
CA SER A 74 -33.03 -2.90 0.42
C SER A 74 -33.23 -4.25 1.13
N PRO A 75 -34.43 -4.50 1.69
CA PRO A 75 -34.75 -5.77 2.33
C PRO A 75 -34.78 -6.95 1.34
N THR A 76 -34.74 -6.68 0.03
CA THR A 76 -34.67 -7.70 -1.01
C THR A 76 -33.23 -8.15 -1.32
N LEU A 77 -32.24 -7.44 -0.78
CA LEU A 77 -30.84 -7.79 -0.92
C LEU A 77 -30.39 -8.75 0.18
N ALA A 78 -29.22 -9.38 -0.02
CA ALA A 78 -28.73 -10.39 0.91
C ALA A 78 -28.39 -9.81 2.28
N SER A 79 -28.84 -10.47 3.33
CA SER A 79 -28.56 -10.04 4.72
C SER A 79 -27.07 -10.18 5.07
N CYS A 80 -26.36 -11.13 4.46
CA CYS A 80 -24.92 -11.33 4.68
C CYS A 80 -24.06 -10.14 4.21
N THR A 81 -24.59 -9.32 3.31
CA THR A 81 -23.95 -8.06 2.87
C THR A 81 -24.54 -6.82 3.58
N GLY A 82 -25.30 -7.02 4.67
CA GLY A 82 -25.95 -5.93 5.39
C GLY A 82 -27.07 -5.25 4.58
N TYR A 83 -27.69 -6.00 3.66
CA TYR A 83 -28.74 -5.48 2.75
C TYR A 83 -28.23 -4.39 1.79
N LEU A 84 -26.90 -4.33 1.57
CA LEU A 84 -26.26 -3.45 0.61
C LEU A 84 -26.19 -4.11 -0.78
N PRO A 85 -26.15 -3.31 -1.87
CA PRO A 85 -26.02 -3.85 -3.20
C PRO A 85 -24.70 -4.59 -3.39
N GLY A 86 -24.75 -5.71 -4.10
CA GLY A 86 -23.59 -6.47 -4.54
C GLY A 86 -23.25 -6.18 -6.02
N GLY A 87 -22.11 -6.67 -6.48
CA GLY A 87 -21.69 -6.53 -7.86
C GLY A 87 -20.17 -6.49 -8.01
N ILE A 88 -19.70 -6.27 -9.25
CA ILE A 88 -18.28 -6.23 -9.56
C ILE A 88 -17.85 -4.77 -9.74
N GLY A 89 -17.03 -4.29 -8.80
CA GLY A 89 -16.39 -2.97 -8.87
C GLY A 89 -14.95 -3.10 -9.37
N TRP A 90 -14.61 -2.37 -10.39
CA TRP A 90 -13.27 -2.32 -10.95
C TRP A 90 -12.55 -1.06 -10.51
N TYR A 91 -11.30 -1.24 -10.10
CA TYR A 91 -10.41 -0.15 -9.75
C TYR A 91 -9.21 -0.19 -10.67
N ARG A 92 -8.86 0.94 -11.27
CA ARG A 92 -7.71 1.07 -12.16
C ARG A 92 -6.90 2.28 -11.78
N LYS A 93 -5.59 2.13 -11.83
CA LYS A 93 -4.66 3.25 -11.66
C LYS A 93 -3.56 3.18 -12.70
N HIS A 94 -3.34 4.28 -13.40
CA HIS A 94 -2.20 4.46 -14.27
C HIS A 94 -1.06 5.09 -13.48
N PHE A 95 0.10 4.48 -13.52
CA PHE A 95 1.30 5.01 -12.88
C PHE A 95 2.55 4.68 -13.70
N LYS A 96 3.57 5.48 -13.50
CA LYS A 96 4.88 5.25 -14.11
C LYS A 96 5.82 4.68 -13.07
N VAL A 97 6.56 3.66 -13.45
CA VAL A 97 7.61 3.07 -12.64
C VAL A 97 8.93 3.69 -13.08
N GLU A 98 9.71 4.23 -12.14
CA GLU A 98 11.04 4.73 -12.43
C GLU A 98 12.02 3.56 -12.51
N ASP A 99 12.83 3.50 -13.58
CA ASP A 99 13.77 2.40 -13.86
C ASP A 99 14.95 2.31 -12.88
N ASN A 100 15.06 3.24 -11.93
CA ASN A 100 16.15 3.28 -10.97
C ASN A 100 15.97 2.35 -9.76
N ALA A 101 14.83 1.70 -9.62
CA ALA A 101 14.54 0.80 -8.52
C ALA A 101 14.78 -0.67 -8.90
N THR A 102 15.45 -1.39 -8.03
CA THR A 102 15.75 -2.83 -8.22
C THR A 102 14.54 -3.72 -7.97
N ARG A 103 13.51 -3.21 -7.25
CA ARG A 103 12.28 -3.92 -6.92
C ARG A 103 11.13 -2.94 -6.78
N HIS A 104 9.95 -3.35 -7.27
CA HIS A 104 8.70 -2.62 -7.15
C HIS A 104 7.71 -3.51 -6.40
N TYR A 105 7.03 -2.95 -5.39
CA TYR A 105 5.99 -3.62 -4.62
C TYR A 105 4.68 -2.83 -4.79
N ILE A 106 3.61 -3.54 -5.09
CA ILE A 106 2.25 -2.98 -5.21
C ILE A 106 1.34 -3.75 -4.25
#